data_fda25baac247ca06d4807cb7409170d0
#
_entry.id   fda25baac247ca06d4807cb7409170d0
#
_cell.length_a   1.000
_cell.length_b   1.000
_cell.length_c   1.000
_cell.angle_alpha   90.00
_cell.angle_beta   90.00
_cell.angle_gamma   90.00
#
_symmetry.space_group_name_H-M   'P 1'
#
loop_
_entity.id
_entity.type
_entity.pdbx_description
1 polymer ?
#
loop_
_entity_poly.entity_id
_entity_poly.type
_entity_poly.pdbx_seq_one_letter_code
_entity_poly.pdbx_strand_id
1 'polypeptide(L)'
;MCIRDRLAIGAIDVFCYRVAKYVGAYVAAMNGVDAIAFTAGIGENTTIVRAKVLEYLGYLGITVDAQANEVHGEEKVISTADSKVKVCVIPTNEELAIARETVALVK
;
A
#
# COMPACT_ATOMS: atom_id res chain seq x y z
N MET A 1 -22.42 12.85 10.79
CA MET A 1 -21.40 12.98 9.72
C MET A 1 -21.84 14.06 8.75
N CYS A 2 -21.01 15.04 8.45
CA CYS A 2 -21.36 16.09 7.49
C CYS A 2 -21.15 15.61 6.04
N ILE A 3 -21.72 16.38 5.09
CA ILE A 3 -21.64 16.06 3.66
C ILE A 3 -20.16 15.96 3.21
N ARG A 4 -19.31 16.84 3.71
CA ARG A 4 -17.87 16.85 3.40
C ARG A 4 -17.21 15.51 3.75
N ASP A 5 -17.53 14.98 4.95
CA ASP A 5 -16.95 13.71 5.39
C ASP A 5 -17.44 12.56 4.54
N ARG A 6 -18.70 12.57 4.10
CA ARG A 6 -19.25 11.56 3.20
C ARG A 6 -18.57 11.59 1.85
N LEU A 7 -18.31 12.79 1.31
CA LEU A 7 -17.60 12.94 0.04
C LEU A 7 -16.17 12.46 0.15
N ALA A 8 -15.50 12.75 1.27
CA ALA A 8 -14.13 12.28 1.51
C ALA A 8 -14.07 10.76 1.60
N ILE A 9 -15.01 10.13 2.31
CA ILE A 9 -15.10 8.67 2.42
C ILE A 9 -15.35 8.06 1.04
N GLY A 10 -16.26 8.63 0.26
CA GLY A 10 -16.54 8.17 -1.10
C GLY A 10 -15.32 8.26 -2.01
N ALA A 11 -14.56 9.35 -1.89
CA ALA A 11 -13.33 9.53 -2.67
C ALA A 11 -12.27 8.48 -2.29
N ILE A 12 -12.13 8.18 -1.00
CA ILE A 12 -11.21 7.15 -0.53
C ILE A 12 -11.63 5.77 -1.06
N ASP A 13 -12.92 5.46 -1.03
CA ASP A 13 -13.43 4.19 -1.53
C ASP A 13 -13.16 4.01 -3.03
N VAL A 14 -13.38 5.05 -3.83
CA VAL A 14 -13.08 5.03 -5.27
C VAL A 14 -11.58 4.85 -5.49
N PHE A 15 -10.76 5.57 -4.76
CA PHE A 15 -9.31 5.46 -4.85
C PHE A 15 -8.84 4.03 -4.55
N CYS A 16 -9.30 3.45 -3.44
CA CYS A 16 -8.93 2.09 -3.04
C CYS A 16 -9.41 1.05 -4.05
N TYR A 17 -10.61 1.22 -4.59
CA TYR A 17 -11.13 0.34 -5.64
C TYR A 17 -10.24 0.37 -6.88
N ARG A 18 -9.83 1.56 -7.31
CA ARG A 18 -8.96 1.69 -8.48
C ARG A 18 -7.59 1.07 -8.25
N VAL A 19 -7.01 1.30 -7.09
CA VAL A 19 -5.72 0.68 -6.74
C VAL A 19 -5.84 -0.85 -6.76
N ALA A 20 -6.87 -1.40 -6.13
CA ALA A 20 -7.10 -2.84 -6.12
C ALA A 20 -7.30 -3.39 -7.53
N LYS A 21 -8.01 -2.65 -8.39
CA LYS A 21 -8.23 -3.03 -9.79
C LYS A 21 -6.91 -3.10 -10.57
N TYR A 22 -6.02 -2.14 -10.39
CA TYR A 22 -4.70 -2.16 -11.02
C TYR A 22 -3.85 -3.31 -10.49
N VAL A 23 -3.87 -3.55 -9.18
CA VAL A 23 -3.15 -4.69 -8.60
C VAL A 23 -3.67 -6.00 -9.19
N GLY A 24 -4.98 -6.17 -9.29
CA GLY A 24 -5.58 -7.34 -9.90
C GLY A 24 -5.15 -7.53 -11.36
N ALA A 25 -5.08 -6.45 -12.11
CA ALA A 25 -4.61 -6.48 -13.50
C ALA A 25 -3.16 -6.96 -13.58
N TYR A 26 -2.29 -6.47 -12.71
CA TYR A 26 -0.90 -6.92 -12.67
C TYR A 26 -0.75 -8.36 -12.22
N VAL A 27 -1.56 -8.78 -11.24
CA VAL A 27 -1.58 -10.18 -10.79
C VAL A 27 -1.94 -11.10 -11.97
N ALA A 28 -2.93 -10.71 -12.75
CA ALA A 28 -3.33 -11.48 -13.94
C ALA A 28 -2.20 -11.52 -14.97
N ALA A 29 -1.53 -10.38 -15.21
CA ALA A 29 -0.42 -10.30 -16.16
C ALA A 29 0.77 -11.15 -15.74
N MET A 30 1.04 -11.23 -14.44
CA MET A 30 2.14 -12.03 -13.88
C MET A 30 1.77 -13.49 -13.63
N ASN A 31 0.51 -13.85 -13.81
CA ASN A 31 -0.02 -15.18 -13.47
C ASN A 31 0.14 -15.52 -11.99
N GLY A 32 0.00 -14.53 -11.14
CA GLY A 32 0.05 -14.69 -9.68
C GLY A 32 0.89 -13.58 -9.04
N VAL A 33 0.99 -13.63 -7.72
CA VAL A 33 1.77 -12.66 -6.95
C VAL A 33 2.29 -13.33 -5.69
N ASP A 34 3.54 -13.03 -5.33
CA ASP A 34 4.16 -13.55 -4.11
C ASP A 34 4.17 -12.51 -2.99
N ALA A 35 4.32 -11.25 -3.35
CA ALA A 35 4.40 -10.17 -2.37
C ALA A 35 3.82 -8.87 -2.95
N ILE A 36 3.25 -8.07 -2.05
CA ILE A 36 2.75 -6.73 -2.34
C ILE A 36 3.42 -5.76 -1.38
N ALA A 37 4.00 -4.71 -1.90
CA ALA A 37 4.65 -3.68 -1.08
C ALA A 37 3.90 -2.36 -1.23
N PHE A 38 3.56 -1.76 -0.09
CA PHE A 38 3.03 -0.40 -0.05
C PHE A 38 4.17 0.57 0.21
N THR A 39 4.23 1.61 -0.59
CA THR A 39 5.32 2.57 -0.54
C THR A 39 4.79 3.97 -0.88
N ALA A 40 5.66 4.98 -0.83
CA ALA A 40 5.33 6.40 -1.01
C ALA A 40 4.38 6.92 0.09
N GLY A 41 4.05 8.21 0.07
CA GLY A 41 3.35 8.87 1.17
C GLY A 41 2.05 8.20 1.60
N ILE A 42 1.14 7.95 0.67
CA ILE A 42 -0.15 7.32 0.98
C ILE A 42 0.02 5.86 1.38
N GLY A 43 0.83 5.11 0.65
CA GLY A 43 1.06 3.70 0.94
C GLY A 43 1.75 3.46 2.28
N GLU A 44 2.66 4.36 2.67
CA GLU A 44 3.40 4.24 3.91
C GLU A 44 2.61 4.65 5.14
N ASN A 45 1.74 5.66 5.01
CA ASN A 45 1.18 6.35 6.17
C ASN A 45 -0.32 6.21 6.34
N THR A 46 -1.05 5.62 5.41
CA THR A 46 -2.50 5.56 5.48
C THR A 46 -3.01 4.13 5.72
N THR A 47 -3.20 3.81 6.98
CA THR A 47 -3.68 2.50 7.45
C THR A 47 -5.01 2.11 6.79
N ILE A 48 -5.95 3.05 6.70
CA ILE A 48 -7.28 2.81 6.14
C ILE A 48 -7.20 2.44 4.66
N VAL A 49 -6.36 3.12 3.89
CA VAL A 49 -6.19 2.83 2.47
C VAL A 49 -5.63 1.43 2.28
N ARG A 50 -4.60 1.06 3.03
CA ARG A 50 -4.03 -0.29 2.96
C ARG A 50 -5.08 -1.36 3.26
N ALA A 51 -5.82 -1.19 4.35
CA ALA A 51 -6.87 -2.14 4.74
C ALA A 51 -7.95 -2.28 3.66
N LYS A 52 -8.43 -1.16 3.12
CA LYS A 52 -9.48 -1.18 2.09
C LYS A 52 -9.00 -1.81 0.79
N VAL A 53 -7.80 -1.51 0.35
CA VAL A 53 -7.23 -2.13 -0.85
C VAL A 53 -7.12 -3.64 -0.67
N LEU A 54 -6.60 -4.07 0.48
CA LEU A 54 -6.40 -5.50 0.76
C LEU A 54 -7.70 -6.28 0.92
N GLU A 55 -8.79 -5.63 1.33
CA GLU A 55 -10.11 -6.26 1.35
C GLU A 55 -10.54 -6.73 -0.04
N TYR A 56 -10.31 -5.93 -1.07
CA TYR A 56 -10.64 -6.31 -2.45
C TYR A 56 -9.78 -7.47 -2.94
N LEU A 57 -8.62 -7.68 -2.34
CA LEU A 57 -7.65 -8.68 -2.76
C LEU A 57 -7.69 -9.95 -1.90
N GLY A 58 -8.72 -10.11 -1.07
CA GLY A 58 -8.86 -11.28 -0.20
C GLY A 58 -8.88 -12.61 -0.95
N TYR A 59 -9.34 -12.62 -2.20
CA TYR A 59 -9.33 -13.83 -3.03
C TYR A 59 -7.93 -14.38 -3.29
N LEU A 60 -6.90 -13.57 -3.10
CA LEU A 60 -5.50 -14.02 -3.24
C LEU A 60 -4.99 -14.79 -2.03
N GLY A 61 -5.80 -14.91 -1.00
CA GLY A 61 -5.40 -15.57 0.24
C GLY A 61 -4.62 -14.66 1.19
N ILE A 62 -4.83 -13.35 1.08
CA ILE A 62 -4.16 -12.37 1.93
C ILE A 62 -4.87 -12.29 3.27
N THR A 63 -4.09 -12.41 4.34
CA THR A 63 -4.57 -12.19 5.71
C THR A 63 -3.72 -11.08 6.34
N VAL A 64 -4.38 -10.04 6.81
CA VAL A 64 -3.72 -8.84 7.35
C VAL A 64 -3.74 -8.87 8.86
N ASP A 65 -2.61 -8.57 9.49
CA ASP A 65 -2.52 -8.31 10.92
C ASP A 65 -2.90 -6.84 11.15
N ALA A 66 -4.07 -6.59 11.71
CA ALA A 66 -4.60 -5.24 11.91
C ALA A 66 -3.66 -4.39 12.77
N GLN A 67 -3.01 -4.97 13.77
CA GLN A 67 -2.08 -4.28 14.63
C GLN A 67 -0.81 -3.88 13.87
N ALA A 68 -0.26 -4.81 13.09
CA ALA A 68 0.91 -4.52 12.25
C ALA A 68 0.59 -3.48 11.19
N ASN A 69 -0.63 -3.45 10.68
CA ASN A 69 -1.06 -2.48 9.67
C ASN A 69 -1.15 -1.05 10.20
N GLU A 70 -1.06 -0.82 11.48
CA GLU A 70 -1.07 0.54 12.05
C GLU A 70 0.26 1.27 11.92
N VAL A 71 1.22 0.69 11.22
CA VAL A 71 2.53 1.31 11.00
C VAL A 71 2.42 2.56 10.12
N HIS A 72 3.24 3.55 10.43
CA HIS A 72 3.34 4.80 9.67
C HIS A 72 4.81 5.09 9.37
N GLY A 73 5.18 5.04 8.09
CA GLY A 73 6.52 5.41 7.66
C GLY A 73 7.64 4.48 8.10
N GLU A 74 7.34 3.27 8.55
CA GLU A 74 8.33 2.29 8.96
C GLU A 74 8.25 1.05 8.09
N GLU A 75 9.38 0.40 7.88
CA GLU A 75 9.41 -0.89 7.19
C GLU A 75 8.81 -1.97 8.07
N LYS A 76 7.79 -2.65 7.57
CA LYS A 76 7.12 -3.70 8.33
C LYS A 76 6.34 -4.65 7.44
N VAL A 77 6.35 -5.92 7.81
CA VAL A 77 5.46 -6.92 7.22
C VAL A 77 4.13 -6.82 7.96
N ILE A 78 3.04 -6.60 7.22
CA ILE A 78 1.71 -6.42 7.79
C ILE A 78 0.78 -7.61 7.53
N SER A 79 1.22 -8.60 6.77
CA SER A 79 0.49 -9.85 6.59
C SER A 79 0.80 -10.82 7.72
N THR A 80 -0.15 -11.72 8.01
CA THR A 80 0.04 -12.77 8.99
C THR A 80 0.96 -13.86 8.44
N ALA A 81 1.49 -14.71 9.31
CA ALA A 81 2.38 -15.80 8.91
C ALA A 81 1.71 -16.82 7.97
N ASP A 82 0.39 -16.96 8.07
CA ASP A 82 -0.38 -17.88 7.23
C ASP A 82 -0.95 -17.24 5.96
N SER A 83 -0.66 -15.97 5.73
CA SER A 83 -1.06 -15.29 4.50
C SER A 83 -0.32 -15.89 3.30
N LYS A 84 -1.07 -16.19 2.23
CA LYS A 84 -0.49 -16.77 1.02
C LYS A 84 0.36 -15.77 0.25
N VAL A 85 0.03 -14.49 0.37
CA VAL A 85 0.78 -13.39 -0.25
C VAL A 85 1.36 -12.54 0.88
N LYS A 86 2.64 -12.26 0.80
CA LYS A 86 3.30 -11.40 1.78
C LYS A 86 2.99 -9.94 1.47
N VAL A 87 2.53 -9.21 2.47
CA VAL A 87 2.26 -7.78 2.33
C VAL A 87 3.15 -7.01 3.28
N CYS A 88 3.83 -6.00 2.77
CA CYS A 88 4.73 -5.20 3.57
C CYS A 88 4.59 -3.72 3.24
N VAL A 89 5.01 -2.90 4.19
CA VAL A 89 5.17 -1.46 4.01
C VAL A 89 6.66 -1.19 3.91
N ILE A 90 7.08 -0.54 2.84
CA ILE A 90 8.48 -0.21 2.62
C ILE A 90 8.57 1.28 2.35
N PRO A 91 9.10 2.09 3.30
CA PRO A 91 9.25 3.52 3.08
C PRO A 91 10.21 3.80 1.93
N THR A 92 9.85 4.78 1.11
CA THR A 92 10.77 5.30 0.10
C THR A 92 11.46 6.53 0.68
N ASN A 93 12.73 6.70 0.35
CA ASN A 93 13.48 7.88 0.73
C ASN A 93 13.84 8.68 -0.52
N GLU A 94 12.82 9.26 -1.13
CA GLU A 94 12.95 10.01 -2.37
C GLU A 94 13.84 11.24 -2.20
N GLU A 95 13.73 11.91 -1.05
CA GLU A 95 14.54 13.09 -0.75
C GLU A 95 16.03 12.76 -0.70
N LEU A 96 16.37 11.64 -0.08
CA LEU A 96 17.77 11.20 -0.02
C LEU A 96 18.30 10.84 -1.41
N ALA A 97 17.50 10.17 -2.24
CA ALA A 97 17.89 9.86 -3.61
C ALA A 97 18.14 11.12 -4.43
N ILE A 98 17.25 12.10 -4.32
CA ILE A 98 17.42 13.39 -5.00
C ILE A 98 18.68 14.11 -4.50
N ALA A 99 18.91 14.12 -3.20
CA ALA A 99 20.11 14.74 -2.61
C ALA A 99 21.39 14.08 -3.12
N ARG A 100 21.43 12.75 -3.17
CA ARG A 100 22.58 12.01 -3.68
C ARG A 100 22.85 12.30 -5.14
N GLU A 101 21.82 12.32 -5.97
CA GLU A 101 21.97 12.63 -7.39
C GLU A 101 22.43 14.07 -7.60
N THR A 102 21.89 15.01 -6.82
CA THR A 102 22.29 16.41 -6.89
C THR A 102 23.77 16.57 -6.54
N VAL A 103 24.24 15.94 -5.48
CA VAL A 103 25.66 15.97 -5.09
C VAL A 103 26.53 15.39 -6.21
N ALA A 104 26.11 14.28 -6.82
CA ALA A 104 26.85 13.67 -7.92
C ALA A 104 26.98 14.61 -9.14
N LEU A 105 25.94 15.39 -9.42
CA LEU A 105 25.92 16.30 -10.56
C LEU A 105 26.76 17.55 -10.36
N VAL A 106 26.93 18.02 -9.13
CA VAL A 106 27.66 19.26 -8.83
C VAL A 106 29.11 19.03 -8.42
N LYS A 107 29.51 17.80 -8.28
CA LYS A 107 30.93 17.44 -8.04
C LYS A 107 31.73 17.45 -9.38
#